data_ffbc1ab88dd439701c886716e68bf686
#
_entry.id   ffbc1ab88dd439701c886716e68bf686
#
_cell.length_a   1.000
_cell.length_b   1.000
_cell.length_c   1.000
_cell.angle_alpha   90.00
_cell.angle_beta   90.00
_cell.angle_gamma   90.00
#
_symmetry.space_group_name_H-M   'P 1'
#
loop_
_entity.id
_entity.type
_entity.pdbx_description
1 polymer ?
#
loop_
_entity_poly.entity_id
_entity_poly.type
_entity_poly.pdbx_seq_one_letter_code
_entity_poly.pdbx_strand_id
1 'polypeptide(L)'
;MPDGKVDKVVNTPKEWHAPVWGVNVGVDFAPDWQALEDWNNATIGVGLSYWNMGHELLGHAIAPYAFMDIPLVRLKHFELGLRPGIGAAFMTKTYRNTVPEGQMFVGLTDANQCVGSVTNLYFPEVLYMNFPLTDGWSISLAGGWYHISNGSTVQPNSGYNIFGAELGVKKVVGELQDGSGTAYRREARSEEKEAKKWSIALAGTMGGRQVYYRDQQTFMVGSMHAAAYWHAHKIFRLGGGVDVFYDGAYIQRETHFGKTNLDLAQPGDCWRVGVSVQSEFVVGNFTTGLHVGAYMYDPVKALEPQWKEDGLPTERLDKPIFYAYDLLNAGSAGYPDGWLYTEVVLRYHLPWHMFVQAMMKSHLTKVEFISLGLGFWY
;
A
#
# COMPACT_ATOMS: atom_id res chain seq x y z
N MET A 1 19.72 20.05 -25.03
CA MET A 1 18.76 19.30 -24.18
C MET A 1 19.60 18.55 -23.18
N PRO A 2 19.37 18.66 -21.86
CA PRO A 2 20.12 17.87 -20.90
C PRO A 2 19.66 16.41 -21.00
N ASP A 3 20.66 15.54 -21.03
CA ASP A 3 20.52 14.10 -21.12
C ASP A 3 19.46 13.54 -20.17
N GLY A 4 18.50 12.83 -20.73
CA GLY A 4 17.38 12.22 -20.02
C GLY A 4 17.75 11.04 -19.13
N LYS A 5 18.78 11.13 -18.35
CA LYS A 5 19.03 10.25 -17.21
C LYS A 5 18.22 10.77 -16.03
N VAL A 6 16.98 10.33 -15.96
CA VAL A 6 16.26 10.33 -14.69
C VAL A 6 17.00 9.36 -13.79
N ASP A 7 17.71 9.88 -12.82
CA ASP A 7 18.34 9.05 -11.81
C ASP A 7 17.28 8.19 -11.11
N LYS A 8 17.50 6.90 -11.13
CA LYS A 8 16.55 5.82 -10.77
C LYS A 8 16.20 5.70 -9.30
N VAL A 9 16.68 6.61 -8.50
CA VAL A 9 16.29 6.73 -7.09
C VAL A 9 15.75 8.14 -6.97
N VAL A 10 14.59 8.31 -6.37
CA VAL A 10 14.19 9.60 -5.85
C VAL A 10 15.19 9.90 -4.74
N ASN A 11 16.35 10.33 -5.17
CA ASN A 11 17.31 10.90 -4.29
C ASN A 11 16.70 12.22 -3.86
N THR A 12 16.13 12.23 -2.65
CA THR A 12 16.12 13.47 -1.92
C THR A 12 17.51 14.07 -2.13
N PRO A 13 17.61 15.29 -2.65
CA PRO A 13 18.91 15.92 -2.88
C PRO A 13 19.78 15.74 -1.64
N LYS A 14 21.08 15.52 -1.81
CA LYS A 14 22.00 15.31 -0.66
C LYS A 14 21.86 16.40 0.42
N GLU A 15 21.42 17.56 0.04
CA GLU A 15 21.14 18.72 0.87
C GLU A 15 19.89 18.54 1.78
N TRP A 16 19.04 17.55 1.51
CA TRP A 16 17.84 17.28 2.29
C TRP A 16 18.02 16.19 3.38
N HIS A 17 19.24 15.84 3.70
CA HIS A 17 19.56 14.86 4.75
C HIS A 17 19.41 15.43 6.17
N ALA A 18 18.36 16.21 6.43
CA ALA A 18 18.01 16.53 7.78
C ALA A 18 17.30 15.34 8.45
N PRO A 19 17.48 15.10 9.75
CA PRO A 19 16.86 13.98 10.42
C PRO A 19 15.33 14.13 10.39
N VAL A 20 14.65 13.08 9.91
CA VAL A 20 13.21 12.93 10.09
C VAL A 20 12.95 12.45 11.50
N TRP A 21 12.03 13.07 12.19
CA TRP A 21 11.62 12.65 13.53
C TRP A 21 10.11 12.77 13.71
N GLY A 22 9.56 12.00 14.63
CA GLY A 22 8.13 12.00 14.91
C GLY A 22 7.79 11.69 16.35
N VAL A 23 6.53 11.89 16.67
CA VAL A 23 5.93 11.52 17.96
C VAL A 23 4.65 10.75 17.68
N ASN A 24 4.50 9.60 18.34
CA ASN A 24 3.33 8.76 18.28
C ASN A 24 2.61 8.73 19.63
N VAL A 25 1.29 8.90 19.60
CA VAL A 25 0.42 8.69 20.76
C VAL A 25 -0.71 7.77 20.34
N GLY A 26 -0.99 6.76 21.14
CA GLY A 26 -2.04 5.80 20.81
C GLY A 26 -2.69 5.19 22.03
N VAL A 27 -3.86 4.61 21.80
CA VAL A 27 -4.61 3.83 22.77
C VAL A 27 -4.99 2.51 22.13
N ASP A 28 -4.67 1.41 22.78
CA ASP A 28 -5.07 0.07 22.37
C ASP A 28 -6.06 -0.56 23.34
N PHE A 29 -6.89 -1.42 22.81
CA PHE A 29 -7.98 -2.09 23.51
C PHE A 29 -7.87 -3.59 23.29
N ALA A 30 -8.23 -4.36 24.30
CA ALA A 30 -8.37 -5.80 24.24
C ALA A 30 -9.86 -6.19 24.31
N PRO A 31 -10.66 -5.96 23.25
CA PRO A 31 -12.07 -6.32 23.28
C PRO A 31 -12.24 -7.84 23.30
N ASP A 32 -13.34 -8.30 23.86
CA ASP A 32 -13.67 -9.74 23.94
C ASP A 32 -14.15 -10.28 22.57
N TRP A 33 -13.24 -10.31 21.60
CA TRP A 33 -13.50 -10.83 20.26
C TRP A 33 -12.68 -12.09 20.00
N GLN A 34 -13.35 -13.19 19.72
CA GLN A 34 -12.69 -14.45 19.39
C GLN A 34 -11.68 -14.31 18.24
N ALA A 35 -11.96 -13.43 17.30
CA ALA A 35 -11.05 -13.16 16.20
C ALA A 35 -9.65 -12.68 16.65
N LEU A 36 -9.55 -11.97 17.78
CA LEU A 36 -8.27 -11.53 18.32
C LEU A 36 -7.57 -12.61 19.13
N GLU A 37 -8.32 -13.56 19.71
CA GLU A 37 -7.74 -14.75 20.36
C GLU A 37 -6.99 -15.60 19.35
N ASP A 38 -7.52 -15.74 18.14
CA ASP A 38 -6.90 -16.47 17.04
C ASP A 38 -5.55 -15.85 16.61
N TRP A 39 -5.34 -14.56 16.89
CA TRP A 39 -4.11 -13.80 16.68
C TRP A 39 -3.29 -13.63 17.96
N ASN A 40 -3.23 -14.69 18.77
CA ASN A 40 -2.47 -14.71 20.02
C ASN A 40 -2.90 -13.61 21.01
N ASN A 41 -4.21 -13.40 21.15
CA ASN A 41 -4.79 -12.32 21.95
C ASN A 41 -4.25 -10.93 21.55
N ALA A 42 -4.31 -10.64 20.26
CA ALA A 42 -3.95 -9.33 19.74
C ALA A 42 -4.85 -8.24 20.33
N THR A 43 -4.34 -7.00 20.32
CA THR A 43 -5.14 -5.82 20.67
C THR A 43 -5.33 -4.96 19.43
N ILE A 44 -6.40 -4.17 19.42
CA ILE A 44 -6.65 -3.17 18.39
C ILE A 44 -6.56 -1.78 18.98
N GLY A 45 -6.11 -0.83 18.20
CA GLY A 45 -5.94 0.53 18.71
C GLY A 45 -6.12 1.61 17.65
N VAL A 46 -6.11 2.82 18.15
CA VAL A 46 -6.06 4.04 17.33
C VAL A 46 -4.90 4.90 17.81
N GLY A 47 -4.25 5.57 16.89
CA GLY A 47 -3.10 6.40 17.17
C GLY A 47 -3.10 7.68 16.35
N LEU A 48 -2.24 8.58 16.75
CA LEU A 48 -1.94 9.83 16.06
C LEU A 48 -0.42 9.97 15.99
N SER A 49 0.10 10.06 14.79
CA SER A 49 1.51 10.33 14.52
C SER A 49 1.69 11.75 14.05
N TYR A 50 2.70 12.42 14.56
CA TYR A 50 3.23 13.67 14.02
C TYR A 50 4.62 13.43 13.48
N TRP A 51 4.89 13.89 12.27
CA TRP A 51 6.18 13.76 11.59
C TRP A 51 6.70 15.13 11.16
N ASN A 52 7.96 15.42 11.49
CA ASN A 52 8.75 16.46 10.86
C ASN A 52 9.61 15.82 9.79
N MET A 53 9.40 16.19 8.54
CA MET A 53 10.07 15.58 7.38
C MET A 53 11.50 16.10 7.15
N GLY A 54 12.05 16.87 8.09
CA GLY A 54 13.45 17.30 8.10
C GLY A 54 13.81 18.40 7.10
N HIS A 55 12.90 18.84 6.25
CA HIS A 55 13.16 19.89 5.27
C HIS A 55 11.93 20.78 5.08
N GLU A 56 12.14 22.08 4.82
CA GLU A 56 11.04 23.05 4.67
C GLU A 56 10.11 22.75 3.49
N LEU A 57 10.65 22.22 2.37
CA LEU A 57 9.85 21.79 1.22
C LEU A 57 9.06 20.50 1.47
N LEU A 58 9.49 19.68 2.43
CA LEU A 58 8.80 18.45 2.81
C LEU A 58 7.79 18.67 3.92
N GLY A 59 8.04 19.66 4.80
CA GLY A 59 7.14 20.10 5.85
C GLY A 59 6.88 19.09 6.94
N HIS A 60 5.62 18.92 7.28
CA HIS A 60 5.15 18.08 8.39
C HIS A 60 4.01 17.19 7.93
N ALA A 61 3.77 16.10 8.65
CA ALA A 61 2.59 15.26 8.51
C ALA A 61 1.90 15.04 9.86
N ILE A 62 0.56 15.01 9.84
CA ILE A 62 -0.26 14.54 10.95
C ILE A 62 -1.03 13.34 10.44
N ALA A 63 -0.91 12.20 11.13
CA ALA A 63 -1.47 10.96 10.65
C ALA A 63 -2.26 10.21 11.74
N PRO A 64 -3.59 10.37 11.80
CA PRO A 64 -4.45 9.44 12.51
C PRO A 64 -4.43 8.07 11.84
N TYR A 65 -4.36 7.01 12.63
CA TYR A 65 -4.31 5.64 12.14
C TYR A 65 -4.95 4.66 13.11
N ALA A 66 -5.42 3.52 12.58
CA ALA A 66 -5.78 2.35 13.35
C ALA A 66 -4.65 1.31 13.25
N PHE A 67 -4.48 0.50 14.29
CA PHE A 67 -3.46 -0.53 14.32
C PHE A 67 -3.93 -1.78 15.08
N MET A 68 -3.21 -2.87 14.88
CA MET A 68 -3.36 -4.10 15.64
C MET A 68 -2.00 -4.50 16.22
N ASP A 69 -1.91 -4.67 17.54
CA ASP A 69 -0.74 -5.23 18.20
C ASP A 69 -0.87 -6.76 18.22
N ILE A 70 -0.02 -7.43 17.47
CA ILE A 70 0.01 -8.89 17.33
C ILE A 70 1.23 -9.42 18.07
N PRO A 71 1.06 -9.96 19.27
CA PRO A 71 2.17 -10.55 20.01
C PRO A 71 2.64 -11.84 19.36
N LEU A 72 3.93 -11.89 19.03
CA LEU A 72 4.61 -13.10 18.53
C LEU A 72 5.14 -13.95 19.67
N VAL A 73 5.73 -13.29 20.67
CA VAL A 73 6.32 -13.94 21.86
C VAL A 73 5.92 -13.15 23.09
N ARG A 74 5.42 -13.84 24.11
CA ARG A 74 5.15 -13.28 25.45
C ARG A 74 5.90 -14.07 26.50
N LEU A 75 6.79 -13.39 27.21
CA LEU A 75 7.52 -13.90 28.36
C LEU A 75 7.23 -13.00 29.56
N LYS A 76 7.56 -13.45 30.77
CA LYS A 76 7.31 -12.71 32.02
C LYS A 76 7.84 -11.26 32.00
N HIS A 77 8.96 -11.02 31.34
CA HIS A 77 9.67 -9.74 31.35
C HIS A 77 9.83 -9.12 29.96
N PHE A 78 9.17 -9.67 28.96
CA PHE A 78 9.38 -9.28 27.58
C PHE A 78 8.22 -9.72 26.69
N GLU A 79 7.77 -8.81 25.84
CA GLU A 79 6.84 -9.12 24.75
C GLU A 79 7.45 -8.63 23.44
N LEU A 80 7.45 -9.47 22.41
CA LEU A 80 7.81 -9.13 21.03
C LEU A 80 6.55 -9.26 20.16
N GLY A 81 6.28 -8.29 19.31
CA GLY A 81 5.13 -8.34 18.43
C GLY A 81 5.26 -7.48 17.19
N LEU A 82 4.26 -7.62 16.32
CA LEU A 82 4.09 -6.83 15.11
C LEU A 82 2.94 -5.84 15.31
N ARG A 83 3.07 -4.65 14.77
CA ARG A 83 2.04 -3.61 14.74
C ARG A 83 1.83 -3.14 13.31
N PRO A 84 1.05 -3.86 12.50
CA PRO A 84 0.54 -3.32 11.26
C PRO A 84 -0.50 -2.23 11.53
N GLY A 85 -0.46 -1.17 10.73
CA GLY A 85 -1.42 -0.09 10.84
C GLY A 85 -1.84 0.50 9.51
N ILE A 86 -2.98 1.17 9.50
CA ILE A 86 -3.52 1.90 8.36
C ILE A 86 -4.17 3.19 8.80
N GLY A 87 -3.93 4.26 8.06
CA GLY A 87 -4.49 5.56 8.37
C GLY A 87 -4.42 6.55 7.23
N ALA A 88 -4.66 7.81 7.56
CA ALA A 88 -4.55 8.93 6.65
C ALA A 88 -3.46 9.89 7.14
N ALA A 89 -2.55 10.31 6.26
CA ALA A 89 -1.57 11.35 6.55
C ALA A 89 -1.96 12.66 5.88
N PHE A 90 -1.99 13.74 6.66
CA PHE A 90 -2.24 15.09 6.18
C PHE A 90 -0.92 15.85 6.12
N MET A 91 -0.49 16.14 4.88
CA MET A 91 0.77 16.80 4.60
C MET A 91 0.62 18.31 4.55
N THR A 92 1.50 19.06 5.21
CA THR A 92 1.50 20.53 5.14
C THR A 92 2.14 21.04 3.85
N LYS A 93 3.07 20.27 3.27
CA LYS A 93 3.77 20.60 2.04
C LYS A 93 3.53 19.50 0.99
N THR A 94 3.11 19.92 -0.19
CA THR A 94 2.85 19.06 -1.35
C THR A 94 3.51 19.67 -2.57
N TYR A 95 3.57 18.96 -3.68
CA TYR A 95 4.05 19.53 -4.93
C TYR A 95 3.32 20.84 -5.27
N ARG A 96 1.99 20.85 -5.19
CA ARG A 96 1.15 21.99 -5.60
C ARG A 96 1.39 23.27 -4.81
N ASN A 97 1.75 23.18 -3.54
CA ASN A 97 1.98 24.35 -2.70
C ASN A 97 3.46 24.68 -2.49
N THR A 98 4.37 23.93 -3.12
CA THR A 98 5.81 24.21 -3.11
C THR A 98 6.36 24.60 -4.47
N VAL A 99 5.64 24.34 -5.56
CA VAL A 99 6.03 24.82 -6.90
C VAL A 99 6.01 26.35 -6.92
N PRO A 100 7.11 27.02 -7.35
CA PRO A 100 7.13 28.46 -7.50
C PRO A 100 6.07 28.95 -8.47
N GLU A 101 5.46 30.08 -8.16
CA GLU A 101 4.39 30.67 -8.98
C GLU A 101 4.85 30.94 -10.41
N GLY A 102 4.03 30.55 -11.39
CA GLY A 102 4.32 30.73 -12.81
C GLY A 102 5.29 29.71 -13.41
N GLN A 103 5.81 28.76 -12.63
CA GLN A 103 6.68 27.70 -13.14
C GLN A 103 5.91 26.42 -13.40
N MET A 104 5.91 25.94 -14.64
CA MET A 104 5.39 24.61 -14.98
C MET A 104 6.43 23.49 -14.82
N PHE A 105 7.70 23.84 -14.77
CA PHE A 105 8.83 22.91 -14.72
C PHE A 105 9.80 23.37 -13.63
N VAL A 106 9.81 22.64 -12.53
CA VAL A 106 10.77 22.86 -11.44
C VAL A 106 11.73 21.68 -11.35
N GLY A 107 12.96 21.96 -10.97
CA GLY A 107 13.93 20.94 -10.64
C GLY A 107 13.48 20.09 -9.44
N LEU A 108 14.13 18.94 -9.25
CA LEU A 108 13.85 18.06 -8.09
C LEU A 108 14.09 18.75 -6.75
N THR A 109 14.91 19.81 -6.75
CA THR A 109 15.27 20.59 -5.56
C THR A 109 14.28 21.71 -5.22
N ASP A 110 13.39 22.07 -6.14
CA ASP A 110 12.62 23.31 -6.04
C ASP A 110 11.18 23.11 -5.58
N ALA A 111 10.71 21.84 -5.51
CA ALA A 111 9.38 21.50 -5.05
C ALA A 111 9.33 20.09 -4.44
N ASN A 112 8.29 19.84 -3.62
CA ASN A 112 8.05 18.53 -3.04
C ASN A 112 7.59 17.52 -4.12
N GLN A 113 8.46 16.62 -4.52
CA GLN A 113 8.18 15.56 -5.49
C GLN A 113 7.59 14.29 -4.86
N CYS A 114 7.54 14.22 -3.53
CA CYS A 114 7.10 13.01 -2.84
C CYS A 114 5.58 12.81 -2.92
N VAL A 115 4.80 13.89 -2.76
CA VAL A 115 3.33 13.83 -2.77
C VAL A 115 2.72 15.03 -3.46
N GLY A 116 1.71 14.78 -4.30
CA GLY A 116 0.91 15.81 -4.97
C GLY A 116 -0.31 16.26 -4.18
N SER A 117 -0.74 15.50 -3.17
CA SER A 117 -1.96 15.73 -2.40
C SER A 117 -1.71 16.00 -0.94
N VAL A 118 -2.59 16.77 -0.31
CA VAL A 118 -2.59 17.00 1.14
C VAL A 118 -2.95 15.71 1.88
N THR A 119 -3.97 14.99 1.42
CA THR A 119 -4.42 13.74 2.03
C THR A 119 -3.77 12.55 1.34
N ASN A 120 -3.13 11.69 2.11
CA ASN A 120 -2.43 10.50 1.66
C ASN A 120 -2.79 9.32 2.56
N LEU A 121 -2.54 8.11 2.13
CA LEU A 121 -2.58 6.92 2.98
C LEU A 121 -1.33 6.88 3.88
N TYR A 122 -1.47 6.30 5.04
CA TYR A 122 -0.41 6.08 6.02
C TYR A 122 -0.39 4.61 6.45
N PHE A 123 0.76 3.95 6.29
CA PHE A 123 0.97 2.56 6.65
C PHE A 123 2.17 2.47 7.59
N PRO A 124 1.97 2.44 8.91
CA PRO A 124 3.01 2.11 9.87
C PRO A 124 3.09 0.58 10.03
N GLU A 125 4.25 0.00 9.67
CA GLU A 125 4.55 -1.41 9.82
C GLU A 125 5.69 -1.57 10.82
N VAL A 126 5.37 -1.95 12.04
CA VAL A 126 6.28 -1.83 13.19
C VAL A 126 6.50 -3.18 13.88
N LEU A 127 7.76 -3.51 14.14
CA LEU A 127 8.16 -4.55 15.08
C LEU A 127 8.41 -3.89 16.43
N TYR A 128 7.71 -4.32 17.48
CA TYR A 128 7.85 -3.75 18.81
C TYR A 128 8.34 -4.75 19.85
N MET A 129 9.00 -4.24 20.86
CA MET A 129 9.41 -4.95 22.08
C MET A 129 8.94 -4.17 23.29
N ASN A 130 8.15 -4.81 24.15
CA ASN A 130 7.69 -4.23 25.41
C ASN A 130 8.41 -4.90 26.58
N PHE A 131 8.90 -4.12 27.51
CA PHE A 131 9.56 -4.56 28.75
C PHE A 131 8.69 -4.10 29.93
N PRO A 132 7.88 -5.01 30.52
CA PRO A 132 7.06 -4.70 31.67
C PRO A 132 7.93 -4.27 32.86
N LEU A 133 7.50 -3.22 33.53
CA LEU A 133 8.10 -2.69 34.77
C LEU A 133 7.19 -3.06 35.96
N THR A 134 6.71 -2.06 36.66
CA THR A 134 5.80 -2.18 37.80
C THR A 134 4.50 -1.45 37.50
N ASP A 135 3.39 -1.84 38.18
CA ASP A 135 2.11 -1.14 38.14
C ASP A 135 1.53 -0.92 36.70
N GLY A 136 1.74 -1.88 35.81
CA GLY A 136 1.23 -1.82 34.45
C GLY A 136 1.99 -0.85 33.52
N TRP A 137 3.14 -0.33 33.93
CA TRP A 137 4.03 0.42 33.05
C TRP A 137 4.97 -0.51 32.28
N SER A 138 5.29 -0.13 31.06
CA SER A 138 6.28 -0.81 30.22
C SER A 138 7.11 0.21 29.46
N ILE A 139 8.39 -0.11 29.26
CA ILE A 139 9.22 0.56 28.23
C ILE A 139 8.98 -0.15 26.93
N SER A 140 8.74 0.59 25.85
CA SER A 140 8.57 0.08 24.51
C SER A 140 9.73 0.52 23.63
N LEU A 141 10.37 -0.45 22.97
CA LEU A 141 11.31 -0.21 21.89
C LEU A 141 10.64 -0.70 20.61
N ALA A 142 10.76 0.03 19.54
CA ALA A 142 10.20 -0.41 18.26
C ALA A 142 11.08 0.03 17.10
N GLY A 143 10.97 -0.69 16.00
CA GLY A 143 11.57 -0.32 14.73
C GLY A 143 10.60 -0.64 13.61
N GLY A 144 10.53 0.23 12.61
CA GLY A 144 9.52 0.05 11.59
C GLY A 144 9.78 0.79 10.30
N TRP A 145 8.89 0.50 9.37
CA TRP A 145 8.73 1.18 8.10
C TRP A 145 7.41 1.95 8.13
N TYR A 146 7.49 3.24 7.81
CA TYR A 146 6.35 4.14 7.77
C TYR A 146 6.21 4.65 6.35
N HIS A 147 5.12 4.30 5.70
CA HIS A 147 4.87 4.67 4.32
C HIS A 147 3.74 5.69 4.21
N ILE A 148 3.98 6.77 3.44
CA ILE A 148 2.96 7.78 3.12
C ILE A 148 2.90 7.94 1.60
N SER A 149 1.71 7.70 1.01
CA SER A 149 1.48 7.92 -0.43
C SER A 149 -0.02 8.02 -0.73
N ASN A 150 -0.36 8.57 -1.89
CA ASN A 150 -1.75 8.67 -2.32
C ASN A 150 -2.15 7.61 -3.37
N GLY A 151 -1.27 6.64 -3.65
CA GLY A 151 -1.58 5.58 -4.61
C GLY A 151 -1.83 6.07 -6.02
N SER A 152 -1.10 7.09 -6.46
CA SER A 152 -1.18 7.69 -7.80
C SER A 152 -2.52 8.39 -8.11
N THR A 153 -3.36 8.65 -7.11
CA THR A 153 -4.58 9.45 -7.31
C THR A 153 -4.26 10.89 -7.68
N VAL A 154 -3.14 11.42 -7.17
CA VAL A 154 -2.61 12.75 -7.51
C VAL A 154 -1.10 12.65 -7.69
N GLN A 155 -0.59 13.09 -8.83
CA GLN A 155 0.84 13.15 -9.13
C GLN A 155 1.47 14.50 -8.73
N PRO A 156 2.77 14.53 -8.38
CA PRO A 156 3.69 13.39 -8.21
C PRO A 156 3.37 12.55 -6.98
N ASN A 157 3.72 11.29 -7.01
CA ASN A 157 3.53 10.37 -5.90
C ASN A 157 4.71 9.38 -5.79
N SER A 158 5.89 9.88 -5.48
CA SER A 158 7.03 9.04 -5.11
C SER A 158 6.86 8.42 -3.72
N GLY A 159 6.01 9.04 -2.89
CA GLY A 159 5.75 8.64 -1.51
C GLY A 159 6.91 8.95 -0.56
N TYR A 160 6.66 8.75 0.72
CA TYR A 160 7.68 8.74 1.75
C TYR A 160 7.84 7.33 2.26
N ASN A 161 9.08 6.86 2.36
CA ASN A 161 9.47 5.61 2.96
C ASN A 161 10.44 5.92 4.10
N ILE A 162 9.96 5.90 5.32
CA ILE A 162 10.72 6.25 6.51
C ILE A 162 11.04 4.97 7.27
N PHE A 163 12.31 4.66 7.46
CA PHE A 163 12.76 3.61 8.35
C PHE A 163 13.22 4.26 9.65
N GLY A 164 12.66 3.84 10.78
CA GLY A 164 12.91 4.48 12.05
C GLY A 164 12.93 3.53 13.23
N ALA A 165 13.44 4.03 14.34
CA ALA A 165 13.37 3.39 15.64
C ALA A 165 12.57 4.29 16.58
N GLU A 166 11.81 3.68 17.49
CA GLU A 166 11.00 4.35 18.49
C GLU A 166 11.41 3.92 19.89
N LEU A 167 11.40 4.89 20.80
CA LEU A 167 11.44 4.66 22.23
C LEU A 167 10.15 5.24 22.84
N GLY A 168 9.44 4.42 23.58
CA GLY A 168 8.16 4.81 24.13
C GLY A 168 7.91 4.27 25.53
N VAL A 169 6.81 4.72 26.10
CA VAL A 169 6.28 4.24 27.36
C VAL A 169 4.83 3.85 27.15
N LYS A 170 4.46 2.64 27.63
CA LYS A 170 3.09 2.14 27.60
C LYS A 170 2.56 2.03 29.02
N LYS A 171 1.31 2.46 29.25
CA LYS A 171 0.60 2.26 30.50
C LYS A 171 -0.66 1.46 30.26
N VAL A 172 -0.81 0.35 30.92
CA VAL A 172 -2.08 -0.39 30.97
C VAL A 172 -2.99 0.27 31.99
N VAL A 173 -4.22 0.58 31.57
CA VAL A 173 -5.26 1.16 32.42
C VAL A 173 -6.40 0.15 32.53
N GLY A 174 -6.74 -0.26 33.75
CA GLY A 174 -7.74 -1.30 34.03
C GLY A 174 -7.17 -2.43 34.88
N GLU A 175 -7.94 -3.49 35.06
CA GLU A 175 -7.49 -4.65 35.84
C GLU A 175 -6.49 -5.49 35.05
N LEU A 176 -5.32 -5.70 35.62
CA LEU A 176 -4.32 -6.68 35.14
C LEU A 176 -4.67 -8.02 35.75
N GLN A 177 -5.14 -8.98 34.96
CA GLN A 177 -5.62 -10.28 35.49
C GLN A 177 -4.52 -11.16 36.10
N ASP A 178 -3.24 -10.93 35.83
CA ASP A 178 -2.16 -11.80 36.31
C ASP A 178 -0.96 -11.11 36.95
N GLY A 179 -1.05 -9.78 37.17
CA GLY A 179 0.06 -9.01 37.77
C GLY A 179 1.33 -8.94 36.90
N SER A 180 1.32 -9.46 35.68
CA SER A 180 2.48 -9.53 34.80
C SER A 180 2.74 -8.24 34.02
N GLY A 181 1.84 -7.27 34.11
CA GLY A 181 1.95 -6.01 33.35
C GLY A 181 1.79 -6.15 31.83
N THR A 182 1.50 -7.36 31.36
CA THR A 182 1.17 -7.63 29.96
C THR A 182 -0.33 -7.70 29.77
N ALA A 183 -0.82 -7.29 28.60
CA ALA A 183 -2.21 -7.30 28.28
C ALA A 183 -2.83 -8.70 28.44
N TYR A 184 -4.04 -8.72 28.90
CA TYR A 184 -5.01 -9.80 29.10
C TYR A 184 -4.73 -11.10 28.31
N ARG A 185 -4.52 -12.21 29.01
CA ARG A 185 -4.52 -13.56 28.44
C ARG A 185 -5.89 -14.16 28.63
N ARG A 186 -6.64 -14.35 27.56
CA ARG A 186 -7.87 -15.12 27.57
C ARG A 186 -7.59 -16.61 27.54
N GLU A 187 -8.36 -17.39 28.25
CA GLU A 187 -8.40 -18.83 28.05
C GLU A 187 -9.06 -19.14 26.72
N ALA A 188 -8.45 -20.00 25.92
CA ALA A 188 -8.96 -20.36 24.60
C ALA A 188 -10.33 -21.03 24.74
N ARG A 189 -11.37 -20.45 24.12
CA ARG A 189 -12.68 -21.06 23.97
C ARG A 189 -12.62 -22.18 22.95
N SER A 190 -12.88 -23.41 23.38
CA SER A 190 -12.94 -24.59 22.53
C SER A 190 -14.29 -24.76 21.86
N GLU A 191 -14.62 -23.99 20.85
CA GLU A 191 -15.70 -24.34 19.91
C GLU A 191 -15.16 -24.25 18.49
N GLU A 192 -14.56 -25.34 18.01
CA GLU A 192 -14.27 -25.53 16.59
C GLU A 192 -15.57 -25.82 15.83
N LYS A 193 -16.14 -24.81 15.19
CA LYS A 193 -17.00 -25.06 14.04
C LYS A 193 -16.14 -25.54 12.89
N GLU A 194 -16.50 -26.67 12.26
CA GLU A 194 -15.83 -27.13 11.02
C GLU A 194 -15.82 -25.99 10.01
N ALA A 195 -14.65 -25.40 9.80
CA ALA A 195 -14.46 -24.34 8.84
C ALA A 195 -14.55 -24.92 7.41
N LYS A 196 -15.22 -24.20 6.52
CA LYS A 196 -15.21 -24.55 5.09
C LYS A 196 -13.76 -24.64 4.63
N LYS A 197 -13.40 -25.73 3.93
CA LYS A 197 -12.03 -25.92 3.41
C LYS A 197 -11.76 -25.04 2.20
N TRP A 198 -12.77 -24.65 1.46
CA TRP A 198 -12.68 -23.88 0.22
C TRP A 198 -13.72 -22.78 0.17
N SER A 199 -13.38 -21.71 -0.52
CA SER A 199 -14.30 -20.62 -0.82
C SER A 199 -13.95 -20.00 -2.17
N ILE A 200 -14.92 -19.30 -2.76
CA ILE A 200 -14.78 -18.57 -4.03
C ILE A 200 -15.12 -17.11 -3.76
N ALA A 201 -14.36 -16.21 -4.33
CA ALA A 201 -14.63 -14.79 -4.30
C ALA A 201 -14.73 -14.22 -5.71
N LEU A 202 -15.70 -13.33 -5.91
CA LEU A 202 -15.85 -12.50 -7.12
C LEU A 202 -15.89 -11.04 -6.68
N ALA A 203 -15.13 -10.17 -7.28
CA ALA A 203 -15.11 -8.76 -6.94
C ALA A 203 -14.99 -7.86 -8.18
N GLY A 204 -15.55 -6.65 -8.09
CA GLY A 204 -15.32 -5.57 -9.04
C GLY A 204 -14.98 -4.29 -8.29
N THR A 205 -13.97 -3.56 -8.77
CA THR A 205 -13.51 -2.31 -8.18
C THR A 205 -13.40 -1.20 -9.21
N MET A 206 -13.52 0.04 -8.76
CA MET A 206 -13.34 1.25 -9.59
C MET A 206 -12.55 2.31 -8.83
N GLY A 207 -11.80 3.11 -9.56
CA GLY A 207 -11.01 4.20 -9.01
C GLY A 207 -10.58 5.19 -10.08
N GLY A 208 -9.71 6.10 -9.69
CA GLY A 208 -9.11 7.08 -10.60
C GLY A 208 -7.62 7.23 -10.31
N ARG A 209 -6.82 7.44 -11.36
CA ARG A 209 -5.40 7.74 -11.22
C ARG A 209 -4.96 8.88 -12.10
N GLN A 210 -3.91 9.58 -11.68
CA GLN A 210 -3.12 10.46 -12.53
C GLN A 210 -1.84 9.72 -12.94
N VAL A 211 -1.41 9.95 -14.16
CA VAL A 211 -0.18 9.33 -14.71
C VAL A 211 1.00 10.30 -14.61
N TYR A 212 0.71 11.58 -14.77
CA TYR A 212 1.74 12.60 -14.82
C TYR A 212 1.30 13.90 -14.11
N TYR A 213 2.22 14.51 -13.36
CA TYR A 213 1.92 15.68 -12.53
C TYR A 213 1.62 16.96 -13.30
N ARG A 214 1.93 17.03 -14.59
CA ARG A 214 1.75 18.22 -15.42
C ARG A 214 0.39 18.28 -16.12
N ASP A 215 -0.15 17.13 -16.52
CA ASP A 215 -1.44 17.08 -17.21
C ASP A 215 -2.63 17.15 -16.24
N GLN A 216 -2.41 16.80 -14.98
CA GLN A 216 -3.40 16.75 -13.91
C GLN A 216 -4.70 16.01 -14.29
N GLN A 217 -4.69 15.29 -15.39
CA GLN A 217 -5.83 14.52 -15.88
C GLN A 217 -6.00 13.26 -15.03
N THR A 218 -7.22 13.02 -14.59
CA THR A 218 -7.58 11.80 -13.87
C THR A 218 -8.27 10.83 -14.82
N PHE A 219 -7.74 9.62 -14.92
CA PHE A 219 -8.24 8.54 -15.75
C PHE A 219 -8.98 7.52 -14.88
N MET A 220 -10.08 7.00 -15.42
CA MET A 220 -10.79 5.90 -14.77
C MET A 220 -9.94 4.64 -14.81
N VAL A 221 -9.91 3.92 -13.70
CA VAL A 221 -9.31 2.60 -13.55
C VAL A 221 -10.31 1.65 -12.89
N GLY A 222 -10.11 0.37 -13.07
CA GLY A 222 -10.95 -0.63 -12.42
C GLY A 222 -10.37 -2.03 -12.53
N SER A 223 -10.98 -2.96 -11.81
CA SER A 223 -10.63 -4.36 -11.86
C SER A 223 -11.83 -5.26 -11.66
N MET A 224 -11.72 -6.48 -12.16
CA MET A 224 -12.59 -7.61 -11.85
C MET A 224 -11.70 -8.79 -11.45
N HIS A 225 -12.10 -9.49 -10.38
CA HIS A 225 -11.35 -10.61 -9.81
C HIS A 225 -12.27 -11.80 -9.63
N ALA A 226 -11.77 -12.97 -9.97
CA ALA A 226 -12.39 -14.25 -9.65
C ALA A 226 -11.31 -15.16 -9.05
N ALA A 227 -11.50 -15.61 -7.82
CA ALA A 227 -10.50 -16.39 -7.10
C ALA A 227 -11.10 -17.52 -6.29
N ALA A 228 -10.33 -18.60 -6.12
CA ALA A 228 -10.64 -19.70 -5.21
C ALA A 228 -9.58 -19.76 -4.11
N TYR A 229 -10.01 -19.96 -2.88
CA TYR A 229 -9.15 -19.99 -1.69
C TYR A 229 -9.28 -21.30 -0.95
N TRP A 230 -8.13 -21.86 -0.59
CA TRP A 230 -8.01 -22.92 0.40
C TRP A 230 -7.76 -22.34 1.78
N HIS A 231 -8.57 -22.71 2.75
CA HIS A 231 -8.45 -22.27 4.14
C HIS A 231 -7.41 -23.16 4.84
N ALA A 232 -6.15 -22.75 4.75
CA ALA A 232 -5.02 -23.47 5.34
C ALA A 232 -5.04 -23.39 6.87
N HIS A 233 -5.53 -22.29 7.41
CA HIS A 233 -5.72 -22.04 8.84
C HIS A 233 -6.92 -21.10 9.04
N LYS A 234 -7.47 -21.03 10.25
CA LYS A 234 -8.58 -20.12 10.58
C LYS A 234 -8.28 -18.63 10.32
N ILE A 235 -7.01 -18.26 10.44
CA ILE A 235 -6.52 -16.88 10.18
C ILE A 235 -5.82 -16.72 8.84
N PHE A 236 -5.66 -17.78 8.04
CA PHE A 236 -4.86 -17.73 6.84
C PHE A 236 -5.45 -18.55 5.70
N ARG A 237 -5.48 -17.95 4.51
CA ARG A 237 -5.96 -18.55 3.28
C ARG A 237 -4.92 -18.41 2.18
N LEU A 238 -4.83 -19.43 1.33
CA LEU A 238 -4.08 -19.40 0.10
C LEU A 238 -5.04 -19.57 -1.06
N GLY A 239 -4.84 -18.80 -2.11
CA GLY A 239 -5.72 -18.83 -3.26
C GLY A 239 -4.99 -18.63 -4.57
N GLY A 240 -5.76 -18.79 -5.63
CA GLY A 240 -5.37 -18.43 -6.98
C GLY A 240 -6.55 -17.83 -7.71
N GLY A 241 -6.28 -16.89 -8.60
CA GLY A 241 -7.32 -16.14 -9.27
C GLY A 241 -6.95 -15.70 -10.68
N VAL A 242 -7.98 -15.18 -11.34
CA VAL A 242 -7.89 -14.46 -12.61
C VAL A 242 -8.30 -13.02 -12.36
N ASP A 243 -7.48 -12.11 -12.86
CA ASP A 243 -7.64 -10.68 -12.65
C ASP A 243 -7.74 -9.98 -14.01
N VAL A 244 -8.73 -9.11 -14.15
CA VAL A 244 -8.95 -8.27 -15.33
C VAL A 244 -8.84 -6.83 -14.89
N PHE A 245 -7.99 -6.05 -15.54
CA PHE A 245 -7.78 -4.63 -15.23
C PHE A 245 -8.18 -3.75 -16.40
N TYR A 246 -8.80 -2.64 -16.09
CA TYR A 246 -9.06 -1.54 -16.99
C TYR A 246 -8.28 -0.31 -16.59
N ASP A 247 -7.64 0.35 -17.54
CA ASP A 247 -6.94 1.60 -17.34
C ASP A 247 -7.12 2.55 -18.53
N GLY A 248 -7.96 3.56 -18.35
CA GLY A 248 -8.28 4.52 -19.39
C GLY A 248 -7.12 5.41 -19.83
N ALA A 249 -6.04 5.48 -19.04
CA ALA A 249 -4.87 6.29 -19.40
C ALA A 249 -4.19 5.81 -20.69
N TYR A 250 -4.29 4.52 -21.01
CA TYR A 250 -3.63 3.93 -22.18
C TYR A 250 -4.27 4.29 -23.52
N ILE A 251 -5.50 4.75 -23.51
CA ILE A 251 -6.23 5.13 -24.74
C ILE A 251 -6.68 6.60 -24.75
N GLN A 252 -6.53 7.33 -23.63
CA GLN A 252 -7.03 8.70 -23.50
C GLN A 252 -5.95 9.72 -23.19
N ARG A 253 -4.72 9.26 -22.87
CA ARG A 253 -3.63 10.13 -22.45
C ARG A 253 -2.98 10.83 -23.64
N GLU A 254 -3.03 12.14 -23.65
CA GLU A 254 -2.12 12.95 -24.45
C GLU A 254 -0.77 13.04 -23.76
N THR A 255 0.33 12.86 -24.53
CA THR A 255 1.64 13.08 -23.95
C THR A 255 1.92 14.57 -23.89
N HIS A 256 2.52 15.06 -22.80
CA HIS A 256 2.86 16.46 -22.61
C HIS A 256 3.91 17.00 -23.60
N PHE A 257 4.47 16.18 -24.47
CA PHE A 257 5.37 16.60 -25.56
C PHE A 257 4.65 16.89 -26.88
N GLY A 258 3.32 16.92 -26.87
CA GLY A 258 2.52 17.15 -28.09
C GLY A 258 2.53 15.97 -29.06
N LYS A 259 3.19 14.86 -28.71
CA LYS A 259 3.11 13.58 -29.41
C LYS A 259 2.29 12.63 -28.58
N THR A 260 1.30 12.05 -29.17
CA THR A 260 0.41 11.09 -28.49
C THR A 260 0.75 9.69 -28.96
N ASN A 261 0.80 8.74 -28.04
CA ASN A 261 0.76 7.32 -28.41
C ASN A 261 -0.65 6.92 -28.88
N LEU A 262 -1.62 7.85 -28.84
CA LEU A 262 -3.01 7.61 -29.19
C LEU A 262 -3.18 7.22 -30.65
N ASP A 263 -2.29 7.71 -31.54
CA ASP A 263 -2.31 7.31 -32.96
C ASP A 263 -2.03 5.81 -33.17
N LEU A 264 -1.32 5.20 -32.21
CA LEU A 264 -1.01 3.77 -32.22
C LEU A 264 -1.91 2.96 -31.26
N ALA A 265 -2.63 3.63 -30.38
CA ALA A 265 -3.47 2.98 -29.38
C ALA A 265 -4.73 2.38 -30.03
N GLN A 266 -5.11 1.21 -29.53
CA GLN A 266 -6.32 0.51 -29.92
C GLN A 266 -7.27 0.43 -28.72
N PRO A 267 -8.59 0.29 -28.92
CA PRO A 267 -9.55 0.20 -27.82
C PRO A 267 -9.27 -0.94 -26.83
N GLY A 268 -8.56 -1.98 -27.26
CA GLY A 268 -8.13 -3.09 -26.39
C GLY A 268 -6.98 -2.78 -25.44
N ASP A 269 -6.22 -1.72 -25.68
CA ASP A 269 -5.00 -1.42 -24.91
C ASP A 269 -5.28 -0.97 -23.47
N CYS A 270 -6.51 -0.58 -23.17
CA CYS A 270 -6.94 -0.28 -21.80
C CYS A 270 -7.19 -1.53 -20.93
N TRP A 271 -7.17 -2.72 -21.51
CA TRP A 271 -7.45 -3.97 -20.79
C TRP A 271 -6.20 -4.80 -20.63
N ARG A 272 -6.04 -5.36 -19.44
CA ARG A 272 -4.99 -6.33 -19.10
C ARG A 272 -5.63 -7.51 -18.37
N VAL A 273 -5.13 -8.70 -18.61
CA VAL A 273 -5.59 -9.93 -17.95
C VAL A 273 -4.40 -10.64 -17.33
N GLY A 274 -4.54 -11.06 -16.08
CA GLY A 274 -3.51 -11.77 -15.35
C GLY A 274 -4.04 -12.96 -14.58
N VAL A 275 -3.11 -13.73 -14.05
CA VAL A 275 -3.36 -14.78 -13.07
C VAL A 275 -2.53 -14.49 -11.84
N SER A 276 -3.08 -14.77 -10.66
CA SER A 276 -2.42 -14.45 -9.39
C SER A 276 -2.42 -15.61 -8.40
N VAL A 277 -1.40 -15.64 -7.58
CA VAL A 277 -1.36 -16.37 -6.32
C VAL A 277 -1.67 -15.39 -5.21
N GLN A 278 -2.55 -15.78 -4.30
CA GLN A 278 -3.15 -14.89 -3.33
C GLN A 278 -2.95 -15.45 -1.91
N SER A 279 -2.42 -14.64 -1.02
CA SER A 279 -2.31 -14.95 0.40
C SER A 279 -3.15 -13.96 1.19
N GLU A 280 -4.03 -14.46 2.05
CA GLU A 280 -4.96 -13.63 2.82
C GLU A 280 -4.94 -13.97 4.30
N PHE A 281 -4.97 -12.94 5.13
CA PHE A 281 -5.11 -13.01 6.57
C PHE A 281 -6.50 -12.54 6.98
N VAL A 282 -7.10 -13.27 7.92
CA VAL A 282 -8.48 -13.07 8.37
C VAL A 282 -8.51 -12.65 9.83
N VAL A 283 -9.18 -11.55 10.13
CA VAL A 283 -9.43 -11.03 11.47
C VAL A 283 -10.93 -10.77 11.62
N GLY A 284 -11.68 -11.75 12.06
CA GLY A 284 -13.15 -11.67 12.13
C GLY A 284 -13.77 -11.41 10.75
N ASN A 285 -14.44 -10.28 10.60
CA ASN A 285 -15.01 -9.86 9.32
C ASN A 285 -14.03 -9.11 8.41
N PHE A 286 -12.82 -8.82 8.86
CA PHE A 286 -11.79 -8.21 8.04
C PHE A 286 -10.90 -9.27 7.39
N THR A 287 -10.51 -9.02 6.16
CA THR A 287 -9.51 -9.80 5.44
C THR A 287 -8.54 -8.83 4.80
N THR A 288 -7.26 -9.05 4.99
CA THR A 288 -6.20 -8.36 4.25
C THR A 288 -5.37 -9.37 3.50
N GLY A 289 -4.88 -9.02 2.31
CA GLY A 289 -4.12 -9.95 1.49
C GLY A 289 -3.10 -9.28 0.60
N LEU A 290 -2.08 -10.07 0.28
CA LEU A 290 -1.11 -9.78 -0.75
C LEU A 290 -1.29 -10.79 -1.88
N HIS A 291 -1.58 -10.27 -3.06
CA HIS A 291 -1.68 -11.04 -4.29
C HIS A 291 -0.48 -10.72 -5.18
N VAL A 292 0.11 -11.74 -5.77
CA VAL A 292 1.21 -11.61 -6.73
C VAL A 292 0.79 -12.28 -8.01
N GLY A 293 0.73 -11.53 -9.08
CA GLY A 293 0.24 -12.01 -10.36
C GLY A 293 1.17 -11.72 -11.52
N ALA A 294 0.88 -12.40 -12.61
CA ALA A 294 1.56 -12.22 -13.89
C ALA A 294 0.53 -11.94 -14.99
N TYR A 295 0.83 -11.00 -15.87
CA TYR A 295 -0.01 -10.72 -17.02
C TYR A 295 0.06 -11.84 -18.05
N MET A 296 -1.10 -12.33 -18.45
CA MET A 296 -1.29 -13.25 -19.59
C MET A 296 -1.62 -12.46 -20.86
N TYR A 297 -2.21 -11.29 -20.72
CA TYR A 297 -2.52 -10.36 -21.79
C TYR A 297 -2.18 -8.94 -21.34
N ASP A 298 -1.23 -8.30 -21.99
CA ASP A 298 -0.80 -6.92 -21.77
C ASP A 298 -0.44 -6.26 -23.10
N PRO A 299 -1.42 -5.68 -23.81
CA PRO A 299 -1.19 -5.06 -25.12
C PRO A 299 -0.35 -3.79 -25.04
N VAL A 300 -0.25 -3.16 -23.88
CA VAL A 300 0.60 -1.98 -23.66
C VAL A 300 2.06 -2.27 -23.94
N LYS A 301 2.51 -3.50 -23.67
CA LYS A 301 3.86 -3.96 -24.00
C LYS A 301 4.21 -3.86 -25.48
N ALA A 302 3.22 -3.89 -26.36
CA ALA A 302 3.45 -3.72 -27.80
C ALA A 302 3.84 -2.28 -28.19
N LEU A 303 3.61 -1.31 -27.31
CA LEU A 303 3.89 0.12 -27.55
C LEU A 303 5.23 0.58 -26.96
N GLU A 304 5.91 -0.27 -26.18
CA GLU A 304 7.00 0.14 -25.30
C GLU A 304 8.43 0.05 -25.82
N PRO A 305 8.82 -0.90 -26.64
CA PRO A 305 10.24 -1.23 -26.84
C PRO A 305 11.08 -0.15 -27.50
N GLN A 306 10.49 0.80 -28.21
CA GLN A 306 11.23 1.82 -28.94
C GLN A 306 11.56 3.07 -28.11
N TRP A 307 11.05 3.14 -26.88
CA TRP A 307 11.33 4.25 -25.97
C TRP A 307 12.82 4.37 -25.56
N LYS A 308 13.57 3.30 -25.71
CA LYS A 308 14.96 3.25 -25.21
C LYS A 308 15.96 4.01 -26.11
N GLU A 309 15.67 4.11 -27.41
CA GLU A 309 16.63 4.64 -28.36
C GLU A 309 16.18 5.95 -29.04
N ASP A 310 14.90 6.09 -29.41
CA ASP A 310 14.43 7.16 -30.27
C ASP A 310 13.28 8.03 -29.71
N GLY A 311 12.90 7.87 -28.46
CA GLY A 311 11.75 8.57 -27.87
C GLY A 311 10.45 7.77 -28.01
N LEU A 312 9.39 8.38 -28.57
CA LEU A 312 8.09 7.71 -28.67
C LEU A 312 8.10 6.61 -29.73
N PRO A 313 7.38 5.47 -29.49
CA PRO A 313 7.28 4.41 -30.47
C PRO A 313 6.60 4.94 -31.76
N THR A 314 7.16 4.58 -32.90
CA THR A 314 6.65 4.92 -34.23
C THR A 314 5.78 3.79 -34.81
N GLU A 315 5.90 2.59 -34.25
CA GLU A 315 5.19 1.41 -34.69
C GLU A 315 4.69 0.59 -33.51
N ARG A 316 3.56 -0.06 -33.70
CA ARG A 316 3.06 -1.07 -32.76
C ARG A 316 3.79 -2.40 -33.02
N LEU A 317 4.38 -2.98 -32.01
CA LEU A 317 5.12 -4.23 -32.14
C LEU A 317 4.25 -5.44 -31.82
N ASP A 318 4.13 -6.37 -32.78
CA ASP A 318 3.54 -7.69 -32.55
C ASP A 318 4.57 -8.61 -31.90
N LYS A 319 4.91 -8.37 -30.63
CA LYS A 319 5.88 -9.18 -29.89
C LYS A 319 5.22 -9.91 -28.73
N PRO A 320 5.73 -11.10 -28.39
CA PRO A 320 5.24 -11.83 -27.23
C PRO A 320 5.48 -11.03 -25.93
N ILE A 321 4.54 -11.18 -25.04
CA ILE A 321 4.32 -10.41 -23.81
C ILE A 321 5.43 -10.62 -22.75
N PHE A 322 6.30 -11.63 -22.89
CA PHE A 322 7.26 -12.02 -21.87
C PHE A 322 8.69 -11.57 -22.20
N TYR A 323 9.18 -10.56 -21.45
CA TYR A 323 10.59 -10.22 -21.42
C TYR A 323 11.11 -10.39 -19.99
N ALA A 324 11.91 -11.45 -19.75
CA ALA A 324 12.42 -11.76 -18.42
C ALA A 324 13.29 -10.65 -17.78
N TYR A 325 13.93 -9.81 -18.59
CA TYR A 325 14.74 -8.71 -18.09
C TYR A 325 13.91 -7.52 -17.55
N ASP A 326 12.65 -7.40 -17.94
CA ASP A 326 11.77 -6.35 -17.45
C ASP A 326 11.33 -6.59 -16.00
N LEU A 327 11.44 -7.82 -15.52
CA LEU A 327 11.21 -8.17 -14.13
C LEU A 327 12.09 -7.37 -13.15
N LEU A 328 13.35 -7.17 -13.52
CA LEU A 328 14.34 -6.47 -12.68
C LEU A 328 14.31 -4.95 -12.84
N ASN A 329 13.65 -4.45 -13.88
CA ASN A 329 13.49 -3.03 -14.16
C ASN A 329 12.13 -2.48 -13.74
N ALA A 330 11.31 -3.28 -13.07
CA ALA A 330 10.03 -2.85 -12.52
C ALA A 330 10.25 -1.66 -11.57
N GLY A 331 9.73 -0.50 -11.94
CA GLY A 331 9.76 0.68 -11.08
C GLY A 331 10.59 1.87 -11.55
N SER A 332 11.24 1.83 -12.71
CA SER A 332 11.87 3.05 -13.25
C SER A 332 10.79 3.99 -13.82
N ALA A 333 10.80 5.26 -13.36
CA ALA A 333 9.89 6.27 -13.85
C ALA A 333 9.97 6.39 -15.40
N GLY A 334 8.84 6.21 -16.07
CA GLY A 334 8.73 6.32 -17.53
C GLY A 334 8.88 5.00 -18.29
N TYR A 335 9.16 3.89 -17.61
CA TYR A 335 9.18 2.58 -18.23
C TYR A 335 7.92 1.79 -17.91
N PRO A 336 7.52 0.97 -18.85
CA PRO A 336 6.45 0.04 -18.68
C PRO A 336 6.71 -0.88 -17.52
N ASP A 337 5.66 -1.05 -16.89
CA ASP A 337 5.49 -1.95 -15.78
C ASP A 337 5.84 -3.36 -16.25
N GLY A 338 6.71 -4.08 -15.54
CA GLY A 338 7.07 -5.45 -15.84
C GLY A 338 5.84 -6.36 -16.00
N TRP A 339 6.04 -7.59 -16.37
CA TRP A 339 4.95 -8.56 -16.53
C TRP A 339 4.36 -9.05 -15.20
N LEU A 340 4.96 -8.70 -14.06
CA LEU A 340 4.44 -8.99 -12.74
C LEU A 340 3.69 -7.79 -12.17
N TYR A 341 2.63 -8.08 -11.44
CA TYR A 341 1.90 -7.10 -10.63
C TYR A 341 1.70 -7.62 -9.21
N THR A 342 1.44 -6.72 -8.31
CA THR A 342 1.04 -7.02 -6.93
C THR A 342 -0.21 -6.24 -6.57
N GLU A 343 -1.02 -6.82 -5.70
CA GLU A 343 -2.20 -6.19 -5.14
C GLU A 343 -2.20 -6.36 -3.62
N VAL A 344 -2.45 -5.27 -2.93
CA VAL A 344 -2.81 -5.31 -1.51
C VAL A 344 -4.31 -5.08 -1.44
N VAL A 345 -5.02 -6.01 -0.80
CA VAL A 345 -6.47 -5.93 -0.63
C VAL A 345 -6.83 -5.82 0.83
N LEU A 346 -7.87 -5.05 1.10
CA LEU A 346 -8.54 -4.97 2.39
C LEU A 346 -10.03 -5.16 2.14
N ARG A 347 -10.63 -6.18 2.77
CA ARG A 347 -12.05 -6.51 2.65
C ARG A 347 -12.72 -6.44 4.00
N TYR A 348 -13.97 -6.01 3.99
CA TYR A 348 -14.87 -6.15 5.10
C TYR A 348 -16.10 -6.95 4.69
N HIS A 349 -16.29 -8.13 5.31
CA HIS A 349 -17.37 -9.05 5.01
C HIS A 349 -18.66 -8.56 5.62
N LEU A 350 -19.67 -8.43 4.77
CA LEU A 350 -21.05 -8.04 5.09
C LEU A 350 -21.96 -9.28 5.20
N PRO A 351 -23.18 -9.14 5.73
CA PRO A 351 -24.22 -10.17 5.55
C PRO A 351 -24.46 -10.51 4.07
N TRP A 352 -25.16 -11.62 3.82
CA TRP A 352 -25.56 -12.10 2.47
C TRP A 352 -24.42 -12.45 1.53
N HIS A 353 -23.30 -12.92 2.08
CA HIS A 353 -22.11 -13.31 1.29
C HIS A 353 -21.50 -12.17 0.47
N MET A 354 -21.68 -10.94 0.89
CA MET A 354 -21.10 -9.75 0.25
C MET A 354 -19.86 -9.27 1.00
N PHE A 355 -19.03 -8.49 0.34
CA PHE A 355 -17.97 -7.70 0.98
C PHE A 355 -17.77 -6.38 0.26
N VAL A 356 -17.28 -5.39 0.98
CA VAL A 356 -16.65 -4.19 0.41
C VAL A 356 -15.15 -4.42 0.34
N GLN A 357 -14.50 -3.88 -0.70
CA GLN A 357 -13.07 -4.05 -0.91
C GLN A 357 -12.40 -2.72 -1.24
N ALA A 358 -11.29 -2.45 -0.59
CA ALA A 358 -10.27 -1.51 -1.07
C ALA A 358 -9.11 -2.33 -1.65
N MET A 359 -8.58 -1.90 -2.78
CA MET A 359 -7.48 -2.56 -3.46
C MET A 359 -6.46 -1.52 -3.91
N MET A 360 -5.20 -1.80 -3.67
CA MET A 360 -4.07 -1.07 -4.21
C MET A 360 -3.30 -1.98 -5.15
N LYS A 361 -3.26 -1.62 -6.42
CA LYS A 361 -2.49 -2.32 -7.45
C LYS A 361 -1.16 -1.65 -7.65
N SER A 362 -0.10 -2.45 -7.76
CA SER A 362 1.25 -1.97 -7.99
C SER A 362 2.07 -2.92 -8.89
N HIS A 363 3.12 -2.38 -9.45
CA HIS A 363 4.19 -3.14 -10.08
C HIS A 363 5.35 -3.18 -9.10
N LEU A 364 5.34 -4.20 -8.23
CA LEU A 364 6.28 -4.37 -7.11
C LEU A 364 6.36 -3.12 -6.22
N THR A 365 7.22 -2.17 -6.57
CA THR A 365 7.51 -0.98 -5.74
C THR A 365 6.72 0.28 -6.14
N LYS A 366 6.09 0.29 -7.33
CA LYS A 366 5.37 1.46 -7.83
C LYS A 366 3.86 1.21 -7.82
N VAL A 367 3.15 1.97 -7.00
CA VAL A 367 1.68 1.94 -6.99
C VAL A 367 1.16 2.52 -8.31
N GLU A 368 0.30 1.75 -8.96
CA GLU A 368 -0.36 2.16 -10.20
C GLU A 368 -1.67 2.87 -9.91
N PHE A 369 -2.52 2.27 -9.08
CA PHE A 369 -3.78 2.89 -8.64
C PHE A 369 -4.35 2.27 -7.36
N ILE A 370 -5.28 3.00 -6.77
CA ILE A 370 -6.16 2.53 -5.70
C ILE A 370 -7.59 2.51 -6.23
N SER A 371 -8.35 1.49 -5.86
CA SER A 371 -9.75 1.33 -6.23
C SER A 371 -10.59 0.80 -5.06
N LEU A 372 -11.88 1.09 -5.10
CA LEU A 372 -12.88 0.64 -4.15
C LEU A 372 -13.96 -0.15 -4.87
N GLY A 373 -14.51 -1.14 -4.22
CA GLY A 373 -15.54 -1.96 -4.85
C GLY A 373 -16.28 -2.91 -3.94
N LEU A 374 -17.02 -3.79 -4.58
CA LEU A 374 -17.89 -4.77 -3.95
C LEU A 374 -17.57 -6.16 -4.48
N GLY A 375 -17.90 -7.18 -3.70
CA GLY A 375 -17.79 -8.56 -4.13
C GLY A 375 -18.71 -9.50 -3.39
N PHE A 376 -18.67 -10.75 -3.85
CA PHE A 376 -19.42 -11.87 -3.30
C PHE A 376 -18.45 -12.96 -2.90
N TRP A 377 -18.83 -13.68 -1.85
CA TRP A 377 -18.04 -14.72 -1.23
C TRP A 377 -18.92 -15.98 -0.98
N TYR A 378 -18.47 -17.15 -1.42
CA TYR A 378 -19.15 -18.44 -1.23
C TYR A 378 -18.27 -19.51 -0.60
#